data_a5faadb3a5d1a55db0680b2a31e02a28
#
_entry.id   a5faadb3a5d1a55db0680b2a31e02a28
#
_cell.length_a   1.000
_cell.length_b   1.000
_cell.length_c   1.000
_cell.angle_alpha   90.00
_cell.angle_beta   90.00
_cell.angle_gamma   90.00
#
_symmetry.space_group_name_H-M   'P 1'
#
loop_
_entity.id
_entity.type
_entity.pdbx_description
1 polymer ?
#
loop_
_entity_poly.entity_id
_entity_poly.type
_entity_poly.pdbx_seq_one_letter_code
_entity_poly.pdbx_strand_id
1 'polypeptide(L)'
;MATEKISGAEALIKSLIAEKTEYIFGYPGGAIMPVFDVLYDYRDKLKHILVRHEQGATHAAQGYARVSGKTGVVMVTSGPAATNIITGLSDAMMDSTPLIVITGQVASPLLGSDAFQETDVVGITQPVTKWSYQIRHSEEIAWAVARAFYIAGNGRPGPVVLDIAKDAQTGMTEFDYKPCQFIRSYNPYPDIQPGEIEEAARLINQSRKPFILAGQGVVISHAEKELSELAEKADIPVGC
;
A
#
# COMPACT_ATOMS: atom_id res chain seq x y z
N MET A 1 13.90 -18.34 19.83
CA MET A 1 13.94 -17.05 20.55
C MET A 1 12.60 -16.93 21.26
N ALA A 2 12.55 -16.48 22.51
CA ALA A 2 11.25 -16.24 23.16
C ALA A 2 10.51 -15.16 22.41
N THR A 3 9.27 -15.40 22.02
CA THR A 3 8.40 -14.41 21.40
C THR A 3 8.07 -13.33 22.44
N GLU A 4 8.24 -12.07 22.06
CA GLU A 4 7.92 -10.94 22.91
C GLU A 4 6.39 -10.72 22.89
N LYS A 5 5.77 -10.65 24.06
CA LYS A 5 4.33 -10.35 24.18
C LYS A 5 4.11 -8.85 24.27
N ILE A 6 3.50 -8.27 23.22
CA ILE A 6 3.30 -6.83 23.05
C ILE A 6 1.84 -6.50 22.70
N SER A 7 1.46 -5.23 22.76
CA SER A 7 0.15 -4.79 22.28
C SER A 7 0.06 -4.86 20.75
N GLY A 8 -1.18 -4.97 20.22
CA GLY A 8 -1.40 -4.88 18.78
C GLY A 8 -0.93 -3.54 18.17
N ALA A 9 -1.08 -2.45 18.92
CA ALA A 9 -0.55 -1.15 18.51
C ALA A 9 0.98 -1.19 18.31
N GLU A 10 1.69 -1.81 19.24
CA GLU A 10 3.15 -1.98 19.16
C GLU A 10 3.54 -2.98 18.05
N ALA A 11 2.76 -4.06 17.88
CA ALA A 11 2.96 -5.00 16.77
C ALA A 11 2.83 -4.30 15.39
N LEU A 12 1.88 -3.38 15.24
CA LEU A 12 1.75 -2.57 14.04
C LEU A 12 2.99 -1.70 13.79
N ILE A 13 3.43 -0.94 14.78
CA ILE A 13 4.59 -0.05 14.65
C ILE A 13 5.87 -0.85 14.36
N LYS A 14 6.11 -1.96 15.06
CA LYS A 14 7.25 -2.85 14.79
C LYS A 14 7.19 -3.47 13.39
N SER A 15 6.00 -3.82 12.90
CA SER A 15 5.81 -4.35 11.54
C SER A 15 6.14 -3.30 10.48
N LEU A 16 5.70 -2.05 10.65
CA LEU A 16 6.06 -0.94 9.75
C LEU A 16 7.56 -0.67 9.73
N ILE A 17 8.23 -0.75 10.88
CA ILE A 17 9.69 -0.62 10.97
C ILE A 17 10.39 -1.79 10.26
N ALA A 18 9.89 -3.01 10.39
CA ALA A 18 10.40 -4.19 9.68
C ALA A 18 10.30 -4.05 8.16
N GLU A 19 9.23 -3.40 7.66
CA GLU A 19 9.06 -3.02 6.25
C GLU A 19 9.84 -1.75 5.84
N LYS A 20 10.72 -1.26 6.72
CA LYS A 20 11.58 -0.09 6.47
C LYS A 20 10.81 1.21 6.17
N THR A 21 9.61 1.34 6.73
CA THR A 21 8.86 2.59 6.68
C THR A 21 9.63 3.68 7.44
N GLU A 22 9.79 4.85 6.83
CA GLU A 22 10.47 6.00 7.42
C GLU A 22 9.49 7.08 7.86
N TYR A 23 8.41 7.25 7.10
CA TYR A 23 7.41 8.30 7.32
C TYR A 23 6.01 7.73 7.32
N ILE A 24 5.19 8.22 8.26
CA ILE A 24 3.75 8.06 8.28
C ILE A 24 3.12 9.43 8.08
N PHE A 25 2.25 9.59 7.09
CA PHE A 25 1.45 10.78 6.89
C PHE A 25 0.09 10.55 7.53
N GLY A 26 -0.38 11.45 8.40
CA GLY A 26 -1.63 11.14 9.04
C GLY A 26 -2.20 12.22 9.95
N TYR A 27 -3.39 11.93 10.46
CA TYR A 27 -4.10 12.76 11.40
C TYR A 27 -4.65 11.88 12.55
N PRO A 28 -4.26 12.15 13.81
CA PRO A 28 -4.70 11.35 14.94
C PRO A 28 -6.19 11.53 15.24
N GLY A 29 -6.80 10.48 15.84
CA GLY A 29 -8.17 10.52 16.30
C GLY A 29 -8.49 9.35 17.23
N GLY A 30 -9.69 9.35 17.81
CA GLY A 30 -10.05 8.49 18.93
C GLY A 30 -9.92 6.97 18.66
N ALA A 31 -10.22 6.52 17.46
CA ALA A 31 -10.18 5.09 17.13
C ALA A 31 -8.78 4.56 16.79
N ILE A 32 -7.78 5.44 16.59
CA ILE A 32 -6.39 5.07 16.29
C ILE A 32 -5.41 5.57 17.37
N MET A 33 -5.92 6.18 18.42
CA MET A 33 -5.12 6.76 19.51
C MET A 33 -4.11 5.77 20.13
N PRO A 34 -4.44 4.48 20.39
CA PRO A 34 -3.47 3.55 20.95
C PRO A 34 -2.21 3.39 20.09
N VAL A 35 -2.35 3.46 18.76
CA VAL A 35 -1.21 3.36 17.85
C VAL A 35 -0.38 4.64 17.86
N PHE A 36 -1.01 5.82 17.91
CA PHE A 36 -0.29 7.10 18.00
C PHE A 36 0.44 7.26 19.33
N ASP A 37 -0.09 6.71 20.41
CA ASP A 37 0.56 6.68 21.72
C ASP A 37 1.88 5.88 21.65
N VAL A 38 1.82 4.65 21.15
CA VAL A 38 3.01 3.82 20.94
C VAL A 38 3.98 4.45 19.95
N LEU A 39 3.50 5.07 18.86
CA LEU A 39 4.35 5.70 17.86
C LEU A 39 5.28 6.76 18.46
N TYR A 40 4.85 7.44 19.52
CA TYR A 40 5.67 8.42 20.22
C TYR A 40 6.97 7.81 20.77
N ASP A 41 6.95 6.56 21.23
CA ASP A 41 8.14 5.84 21.75
C ASP A 41 9.10 5.42 20.63
N TYR A 42 8.64 5.36 19.40
CA TYR A 42 9.41 4.97 18.21
C TYR A 42 9.73 6.14 17.26
N ARG A 43 9.55 7.40 17.70
CA ARG A 43 9.71 8.61 16.87
C ARG A 43 11.12 8.83 16.32
N ASP A 44 12.13 8.19 16.87
CA ASP A 44 13.50 8.16 16.37
C ASP A 44 13.67 7.26 15.14
N LYS A 45 12.81 6.24 14.99
CA LYS A 45 12.85 5.25 13.90
C LYS A 45 11.78 5.52 12.83
N LEU A 46 10.62 6.05 13.23
CA LEU A 46 9.46 6.23 12.38
C LEU A 46 8.88 7.64 12.59
N LYS A 47 8.95 8.48 11.57
CA LYS A 47 8.56 9.89 11.65
C LYS A 47 7.11 10.07 11.25
N HIS A 48 6.33 10.76 12.09
CA HIS A 48 4.97 11.17 11.77
C HIS A 48 4.96 12.58 11.17
N ILE A 49 4.33 12.71 10.00
CA ILE A 49 4.06 13.98 9.34
C ILE A 49 2.58 14.30 9.54
N LEU A 50 2.32 15.26 10.45
CA LEU A 50 0.96 15.70 10.74
C LEU A 50 0.38 16.50 9.57
N VAL A 51 -0.77 16.06 9.09
CA VAL A 51 -1.56 16.78 8.08
C VAL A 51 -2.74 17.52 8.71
N ARG A 52 -3.47 18.31 7.93
CA ARG A 52 -4.68 18.99 8.34
C ARG A 52 -5.96 18.42 7.74
N HIS A 53 -5.81 17.46 6.82
CA HIS A 53 -6.90 16.76 6.16
C HIS A 53 -6.38 15.41 5.66
N GLU A 54 -7.16 14.35 5.80
CA GLU A 54 -6.74 12.97 5.51
C GLU A 54 -6.48 12.74 4.00
N GLN A 55 -7.24 13.40 3.14
CA GLN A 55 -6.96 13.42 1.70
C GLN A 55 -5.56 13.97 1.41
N GLY A 56 -5.15 15.03 2.11
CA GLY A 56 -3.80 15.57 2.01
C GLY A 56 -2.72 14.57 2.45
N ALA A 57 -3.01 13.71 3.44
CA ALA A 57 -2.10 12.63 3.84
C ALA A 57 -1.88 11.63 2.70
N THR A 58 -2.95 11.21 2.02
CA THR A 58 -2.86 10.26 0.91
C THR A 58 -2.05 10.83 -0.26
N HIS A 59 -2.28 12.08 -0.64
CA HIS A 59 -1.50 12.72 -1.70
C HIS A 59 -0.04 12.96 -1.31
N ALA A 60 0.24 13.33 -0.06
CA ALA A 60 1.61 13.47 0.43
C ALA A 60 2.38 12.13 0.42
N ALA A 61 1.72 11.05 0.87
CA ALA A 61 2.28 9.70 0.84
C ALA A 61 2.52 9.20 -0.60
N GLN A 62 1.64 9.54 -1.55
CA GLN A 62 1.86 9.24 -2.96
C GLN A 62 3.06 10.00 -3.52
N GLY A 63 3.17 11.31 -3.24
CA GLY A 63 4.33 12.11 -3.65
C GLY A 63 5.63 11.50 -3.11
N TYR A 64 5.65 11.10 -1.85
CA TYR A 64 6.77 10.39 -1.25
C TYR A 64 7.08 9.06 -1.99
N ALA A 65 6.06 8.24 -2.25
CA ALA A 65 6.24 6.96 -2.93
C ALA A 65 6.84 7.13 -4.33
N ARG A 66 6.35 8.09 -5.11
CA ARG A 66 6.82 8.36 -6.48
C ARG A 66 8.27 8.84 -6.53
N VAL A 67 8.67 9.67 -5.57
CA VAL A 67 10.03 10.25 -5.54
C VAL A 67 11.05 9.30 -4.91
N SER A 68 10.66 8.56 -3.87
CA SER A 68 11.58 7.69 -3.12
C SER A 68 11.66 6.26 -3.66
N GLY A 69 10.70 5.82 -4.47
CA GLY A 69 10.53 4.42 -4.87
C GLY A 69 10.06 3.49 -3.74
N LYS A 70 9.66 4.04 -2.57
CA LYS A 70 9.20 3.29 -1.40
C LYS A 70 7.68 3.35 -1.29
N THR A 71 7.07 2.37 -0.66
CA THR A 71 5.63 2.39 -0.37
C THR A 71 5.29 3.53 0.60
N GLY A 72 4.32 4.38 0.22
CA GLY A 72 3.81 5.43 1.10
C GLY A 72 2.92 4.84 2.19
N VAL A 73 2.96 5.42 3.41
CA VAL A 73 2.14 4.96 4.54
C VAL A 73 1.31 6.11 5.08
N VAL A 74 0.01 5.89 5.20
CA VAL A 74 -0.98 6.81 5.76
C VAL A 74 -1.62 6.19 6.99
N MET A 75 -1.86 6.98 8.03
CA MET A 75 -2.54 6.53 9.23
C MET A 75 -3.57 7.56 9.69
N VAL A 76 -4.83 7.14 9.75
CA VAL A 76 -5.97 8.01 10.08
C VAL A 76 -6.97 7.29 11.00
N THR A 77 -7.90 8.02 11.57
CA THR A 77 -8.94 7.45 12.44
C THR A 77 -10.13 6.90 11.63
N SER A 78 -11.19 6.50 12.30
CA SER A 78 -12.40 5.90 11.76
C SER A 78 -13.36 6.92 11.11
N GLY A 79 -14.43 6.42 10.51
CA GLY A 79 -15.58 7.20 10.05
C GLY A 79 -15.21 8.28 9.03
N PRO A 80 -15.45 9.56 9.36
CA PRO A 80 -15.20 10.66 8.42
C PRO A 80 -13.73 10.75 7.97
N ALA A 81 -12.78 10.37 8.80
CA ALA A 81 -11.38 10.33 8.41
C ALA A 81 -11.11 9.22 7.37
N ALA A 82 -11.68 8.04 7.59
CA ALA A 82 -11.59 6.94 6.65
C ALA A 82 -12.30 7.24 5.32
N THR A 83 -13.41 7.97 5.32
CA THR A 83 -14.06 8.39 4.06
C THR A 83 -13.27 9.45 3.30
N ASN A 84 -12.54 10.32 4.00
CA ASN A 84 -11.72 11.37 3.39
C ASN A 84 -10.51 10.84 2.59
N ILE A 85 -10.09 9.57 2.78
CA ILE A 85 -8.97 8.98 2.02
C ILE A 85 -9.36 8.50 0.62
N ILE A 86 -10.65 8.37 0.30
CA ILE A 86 -11.13 7.69 -0.91
C ILE A 86 -10.60 8.34 -2.20
N THR A 87 -10.60 9.66 -2.29
CA THR A 87 -10.05 10.36 -3.46
C THR A 87 -8.59 10.00 -3.69
N GLY A 88 -7.78 10.02 -2.63
CA GLY A 88 -6.36 9.67 -2.77
C GLY A 88 -6.11 8.18 -3.03
N LEU A 89 -6.98 7.27 -2.55
CA LEU A 89 -6.92 5.86 -2.92
C LEU A 89 -7.24 5.65 -4.40
N SER A 90 -8.28 6.31 -4.90
CA SER A 90 -8.66 6.26 -6.32
C SER A 90 -7.53 6.75 -7.22
N ASP A 91 -6.93 7.88 -6.86
CA ASP A 91 -5.78 8.46 -7.56
C ASP A 91 -4.56 7.50 -7.56
N ALA A 92 -4.20 6.96 -6.39
CA ALA A 92 -3.12 5.98 -6.26
C ALA A 92 -3.37 4.69 -7.08
N MET A 93 -4.62 4.24 -7.15
CA MET A 93 -5.00 3.05 -7.93
C MET A 93 -4.88 3.31 -9.44
N MET A 94 -5.31 4.47 -9.91
CA MET A 94 -5.21 4.86 -11.32
C MET A 94 -3.75 5.02 -11.76
N ASP A 95 -2.93 5.65 -10.93
CA ASP A 95 -1.52 5.95 -11.23
C ASP A 95 -0.53 4.86 -10.79
N SER A 96 -1.04 3.71 -10.34
CA SER A 96 -0.19 2.58 -9.93
C SER A 96 0.83 2.95 -8.85
N THR A 97 0.42 3.75 -7.86
CA THR A 97 1.27 4.20 -6.76
C THR A 97 1.12 3.27 -5.55
N PRO A 98 2.20 2.64 -5.04
CA PRO A 98 2.13 1.77 -3.88
C PRO A 98 1.83 2.58 -2.62
N LEU A 99 0.72 2.28 -1.95
CA LEU A 99 0.25 3.01 -0.78
C LEU A 99 -0.35 2.03 0.24
N ILE A 100 0.01 2.17 1.50
CA ILE A 100 -0.66 1.51 2.62
C ILE A 100 -1.43 2.56 3.40
N VAL A 101 -2.73 2.37 3.54
CA VAL A 101 -3.56 3.22 4.39
C VAL A 101 -4.06 2.40 5.57
N ILE A 102 -3.79 2.89 6.76
CA ILE A 102 -4.18 2.30 8.04
C ILE A 102 -5.28 3.18 8.62
N THR A 103 -6.46 2.60 8.83
CA THR A 103 -7.57 3.27 9.49
C THR A 103 -7.81 2.65 10.86
N GLY A 104 -8.09 3.49 11.86
CA GLY A 104 -8.65 2.98 13.10
C GLY A 104 -10.13 2.67 12.92
N GLN A 105 -10.66 1.72 13.69
CA GLN A 105 -12.07 1.34 13.66
C GLN A 105 -12.61 1.23 15.09
N VAL A 106 -13.92 1.24 15.23
CA VAL A 106 -14.58 0.93 16.51
C VAL A 106 -14.18 -0.47 17.01
N ALA A 107 -14.42 -0.78 18.28
CA ALA A 107 -14.15 -2.12 18.80
C ALA A 107 -15.01 -3.18 18.09
N SER A 108 -14.45 -4.37 17.89
CA SER A 108 -15.08 -5.46 17.14
C SER A 108 -16.54 -5.78 17.51
N PRO A 109 -16.96 -5.72 18.79
CA PRO A 109 -18.38 -5.95 19.14
C PRO A 109 -19.34 -4.85 18.67
N LEU A 110 -18.83 -3.69 18.27
CA LEU A 110 -19.62 -2.55 17.80
C LEU A 110 -19.72 -2.47 16.28
N LEU A 111 -19.00 -3.33 15.55
CA LEU A 111 -19.04 -3.34 14.09
C LEU A 111 -20.43 -3.71 13.58
N GLY A 112 -20.95 -2.88 12.66
CA GLY A 112 -22.30 -3.03 12.09
C GLY A 112 -23.43 -2.55 12.98
N SER A 113 -23.13 -1.77 14.02
CA SER A 113 -24.11 -1.25 14.98
C SER A 113 -24.45 0.24 14.80
N ASP A 114 -23.92 0.88 13.75
CA ASP A 114 -23.98 2.34 13.54
C ASP A 114 -23.36 3.13 14.73
N ALA A 115 -22.28 2.59 15.29
CA ALA A 115 -21.58 3.22 16.39
C ALA A 115 -20.97 4.57 15.98
N PHE A 116 -20.65 5.41 16.97
CA PHE A 116 -20.08 6.74 16.73
C PHE A 116 -18.83 6.68 15.83
N GLN A 117 -18.88 7.36 14.71
CA GLN A 117 -17.82 7.39 13.69
C GLN A 117 -17.47 5.99 13.12
N GLU A 118 -18.41 5.07 13.12
CA GLU A 118 -18.28 3.83 12.37
C GLU A 118 -18.54 4.07 10.88
N THR A 119 -17.82 3.35 10.03
CA THR A 119 -18.07 3.29 8.58
C THR A 119 -17.59 1.93 8.10
N ASP A 120 -18.29 1.32 7.15
CA ASP A 120 -17.81 0.13 6.44
C ASP A 120 -16.63 0.49 5.52
N VAL A 121 -15.44 0.60 6.12
CA VAL A 121 -14.22 1.02 5.42
C VAL A 121 -13.85 0.01 4.34
N VAL A 122 -13.98 -1.29 4.60
CA VAL A 122 -13.68 -2.32 3.60
C VAL A 122 -14.61 -2.20 2.40
N GLY A 123 -15.91 -2.06 2.62
CA GLY A 123 -16.90 -1.92 1.55
C GLY A 123 -16.65 -0.70 0.67
N ILE A 124 -16.38 0.47 1.26
CA ILE A 124 -16.17 1.71 0.49
C ILE A 124 -14.82 1.78 -0.21
N THR A 125 -13.80 1.07 0.28
CA THR A 125 -12.45 1.09 -0.31
C THR A 125 -12.20 -0.03 -1.32
N GLN A 126 -13.00 -1.09 -1.31
CA GLN A 126 -12.83 -2.25 -2.19
C GLN A 126 -12.69 -1.89 -3.68
N PRO A 127 -13.50 -0.99 -4.28
CA PRO A 127 -13.40 -0.67 -5.71
C PRO A 127 -12.18 0.19 -6.07
N VAL A 128 -11.49 0.79 -5.11
CA VAL A 128 -10.38 1.72 -5.32
C VAL A 128 -9.08 1.24 -4.69
N THR A 129 -8.98 -0.05 -4.36
CA THR A 129 -7.78 -0.65 -3.76
C THR A 129 -7.49 -2.02 -4.37
N LYS A 130 -6.25 -2.46 -4.26
CA LYS A 130 -5.86 -3.83 -4.61
C LYS A 130 -6.33 -4.85 -3.57
N TRP A 131 -6.39 -4.41 -2.31
CA TRP A 131 -6.85 -5.22 -1.19
C TRP A 131 -7.26 -4.31 -0.03
N SER A 132 -8.35 -4.67 0.63
CA SER A 132 -8.81 -4.06 1.86
C SER A 132 -9.08 -5.16 2.88
N TYR A 133 -8.62 -4.97 4.11
CA TYR A 133 -8.74 -5.99 5.16
C TYR A 133 -9.08 -5.36 6.51
N GLN A 134 -10.09 -5.93 7.18
CA GLN A 134 -10.47 -5.53 8.52
C GLN A 134 -9.80 -6.44 9.54
N ILE A 135 -8.91 -5.89 10.37
CA ILE A 135 -8.18 -6.59 11.42
C ILE A 135 -9.00 -6.52 12.71
N ARG A 136 -9.43 -7.68 13.22
CA ARG A 136 -10.24 -7.79 14.44
C ARG A 136 -9.48 -8.34 15.64
N HIS A 137 -8.35 -8.97 15.42
CA HIS A 137 -7.53 -9.58 16.45
C HIS A 137 -6.08 -9.12 16.35
N SER A 138 -5.41 -8.93 17.50
CA SER A 138 -4.03 -8.46 17.56
C SER A 138 -3.04 -9.39 16.85
N GLU A 139 -3.33 -10.69 16.84
CA GLU A 139 -2.51 -11.73 16.20
C GLU A 139 -2.44 -11.60 14.67
N GLU A 140 -3.42 -10.94 14.06
CA GLU A 140 -3.50 -10.76 12.60
C GLU A 140 -2.59 -9.63 12.10
N ILE A 141 -2.21 -8.69 12.97
CA ILE A 141 -1.58 -7.42 12.57
C ILE A 141 -0.29 -7.64 11.81
N ALA A 142 0.66 -8.40 12.35
CA ALA A 142 1.95 -8.62 11.71
C ALA A 142 1.80 -9.30 10.33
N TRP A 143 0.94 -10.30 10.23
CA TRP A 143 0.62 -10.98 8.98
C TRP A 143 -0.06 -10.06 7.97
N ALA A 144 -1.04 -9.25 8.41
CA ALA A 144 -1.77 -8.35 7.53
C ALA A 144 -0.86 -7.25 6.97
N VAL A 145 0.03 -6.68 7.80
CA VAL A 145 1.01 -5.68 7.35
C VAL A 145 1.96 -6.26 6.31
N ALA A 146 2.57 -7.42 6.57
CA ALA A 146 3.47 -8.07 5.63
C ALA A 146 2.78 -8.34 4.28
N ARG A 147 1.53 -8.81 4.32
CA ARG A 147 0.72 -9.07 3.13
C ARG A 147 0.36 -7.78 2.39
N ALA A 148 0.04 -6.72 3.12
CA ALA A 148 -0.30 -5.41 2.55
C ALA A 148 0.87 -4.83 1.75
N PHE A 149 2.08 -4.83 2.31
CA PHE A 149 3.27 -4.36 1.60
C PHE A 149 3.59 -5.20 0.37
N TYR A 150 3.48 -6.52 0.46
CA TYR A 150 3.64 -7.40 -0.69
C TYR A 150 2.65 -7.08 -1.80
N ILE A 151 1.35 -6.95 -1.50
CA ILE A 151 0.32 -6.66 -2.50
C ILE A 151 0.49 -5.26 -3.10
N ALA A 152 0.78 -4.26 -2.26
CA ALA A 152 0.93 -2.87 -2.72
C ALA A 152 2.09 -2.69 -3.70
N GLY A 153 3.23 -3.36 -3.44
CA GLY A 153 4.46 -3.17 -4.21
C GLY A 153 4.68 -4.13 -5.38
N ASN A 154 3.91 -5.21 -5.49
CA ASN A 154 4.16 -6.25 -6.51
C ASN A 154 3.15 -6.24 -7.66
N GLY A 155 3.61 -6.64 -8.86
CA GLY A 155 2.85 -6.56 -10.10
C GLY A 155 2.59 -5.10 -10.48
N ARG A 156 1.34 -4.77 -10.84
CA ARG A 156 0.92 -3.37 -10.93
C ARG A 156 0.83 -2.81 -9.52
N PRO A 157 1.68 -1.87 -9.10
CA PRO A 157 1.58 -1.27 -7.77
C PRO A 157 0.23 -0.58 -7.53
N GLY A 158 -0.14 -0.41 -6.27
CA GLY A 158 -1.39 0.27 -5.96
C GLY A 158 -1.71 0.27 -4.45
N PRO A 159 -2.80 0.92 -4.06
CA PRO A 159 -3.15 1.10 -2.65
C PRO A 159 -3.73 -0.16 -2.02
N VAL A 160 -3.46 -0.30 -0.72
CA VAL A 160 -4.02 -1.30 0.18
C VAL A 160 -4.53 -0.61 1.45
N VAL A 161 -5.65 -1.07 1.99
CA VAL A 161 -6.22 -0.55 3.24
C VAL A 161 -6.26 -1.62 4.31
N LEU A 162 -5.78 -1.26 5.50
CA LEU A 162 -5.89 -2.04 6.73
C LEU A 162 -6.77 -1.28 7.72
N ASP A 163 -7.95 -1.79 8.00
CA ASP A 163 -8.92 -1.22 8.94
C ASP A 163 -8.81 -1.95 10.27
N ILE A 164 -8.35 -1.29 11.34
CA ILE A 164 -7.94 -1.97 12.58
C ILE A 164 -8.92 -1.66 13.71
N ALA A 165 -9.65 -2.67 14.16
CA ALA A 165 -10.54 -2.55 15.31
C ALA A 165 -9.77 -2.12 16.57
N LYS A 166 -10.40 -1.30 17.42
CA LYS A 166 -9.76 -0.71 18.59
C LYS A 166 -9.30 -1.75 19.61
N ASP A 167 -10.04 -2.82 19.80
CA ASP A 167 -9.68 -3.94 20.65
C ASP A 167 -8.50 -4.76 20.09
N ALA A 168 -8.35 -4.87 18.77
CA ALA A 168 -7.16 -5.43 18.17
C ALA A 168 -5.90 -4.59 18.44
N GLN A 169 -6.02 -3.26 18.52
CA GLN A 169 -4.89 -2.37 18.84
C GLN A 169 -4.44 -2.54 20.29
N THR A 170 -5.38 -2.73 21.22
CA THR A 170 -5.11 -2.84 22.68
C THR A 170 -4.89 -4.28 23.17
N GLY A 171 -5.32 -5.27 22.37
CA GLY A 171 -5.09 -6.70 22.67
C GLY A 171 -3.61 -7.04 22.67
N MET A 172 -3.25 -8.08 23.44
CA MET A 172 -1.87 -8.56 23.54
C MET A 172 -1.62 -9.72 22.59
N THR A 173 -0.49 -9.69 21.89
CA THR A 173 -0.08 -10.75 20.95
C THR A 173 1.38 -11.14 21.16
N GLU A 174 1.72 -12.36 20.76
CA GLU A 174 3.12 -12.77 20.58
C GLU A 174 3.60 -12.25 19.23
N PHE A 175 4.60 -11.35 19.25
CA PHE A 175 5.08 -10.72 18.03
C PHE A 175 6.07 -11.62 17.29
N ASP A 176 5.70 -12.04 16.08
CA ASP A 176 6.55 -12.76 15.13
C ASP A 176 6.32 -12.20 13.72
N TYR A 177 7.20 -11.28 13.29
CA TYR A 177 7.09 -10.69 11.97
C TYR A 177 7.83 -11.51 10.92
N LYS A 178 7.10 -11.90 9.88
CA LYS A 178 7.64 -12.61 8.71
C LYS A 178 7.25 -11.87 7.44
N PRO A 179 8.23 -11.39 6.64
CA PRO A 179 7.93 -10.78 5.35
C PRO A 179 7.12 -11.72 4.45
N CYS A 180 6.10 -11.18 3.78
CA CYS A 180 5.33 -11.94 2.81
C CYS A 180 6.14 -12.07 1.51
N GLN A 181 6.37 -13.30 1.05
CA GLN A 181 7.09 -13.58 -0.20
C GLN A 181 6.19 -14.20 -1.26
N PHE A 182 5.04 -14.74 -0.87
CA PHE A 182 4.16 -15.46 -1.76
C PHE A 182 2.71 -15.46 -1.24
N ILE A 183 1.78 -15.30 -2.17
CA ILE A 183 0.35 -15.46 -1.93
C ILE A 183 -0.19 -16.41 -3.00
N ARG A 184 -0.70 -17.57 -2.59
CA ARG A 184 -1.13 -18.66 -3.51
C ARG A 184 -2.08 -18.20 -4.63
N SER A 185 -2.96 -17.26 -4.34
CA SER A 185 -3.97 -16.75 -5.28
C SER A 185 -3.56 -15.48 -6.03
N TYR A 186 -2.31 -15.04 -5.88
CA TYR A 186 -1.82 -13.80 -6.48
C TYR A 186 -0.51 -14.05 -7.21
N ASN A 187 -0.57 -14.05 -8.55
CA ASN A 187 0.60 -14.12 -9.41
C ASN A 187 0.85 -12.72 -10.02
N PRO A 188 1.75 -11.92 -9.43
CA PRO A 188 2.01 -10.55 -9.89
C PRO A 188 2.83 -10.49 -11.19
N TYR A 189 3.54 -11.54 -11.54
CA TYR A 189 4.44 -11.60 -12.68
C TYR A 189 4.09 -12.85 -13.52
N PRO A 190 3.26 -12.70 -14.57
CA PRO A 190 2.98 -13.82 -15.47
C PRO A 190 4.25 -14.25 -16.21
N ASP A 191 4.38 -15.55 -16.47
CA ASP A 191 5.48 -16.09 -17.24
C ASP A 191 5.36 -15.63 -18.71
N ILE A 192 6.49 -15.21 -19.29
CA ILE A 192 6.59 -14.95 -20.73
C ILE A 192 6.50 -16.30 -21.46
N GLN A 193 5.57 -16.41 -22.41
CA GLN A 193 5.42 -17.64 -23.19
C GLN A 193 6.53 -17.73 -24.24
N PRO A 194 7.07 -18.94 -24.50
CA PRO A 194 8.04 -19.15 -25.58
C PRO A 194 7.48 -18.64 -26.92
N GLY A 195 8.27 -17.88 -27.66
CA GLY A 195 7.90 -17.36 -28.96
C GLY A 195 7.16 -16.00 -28.96
N GLU A 196 6.70 -15.48 -27.82
CA GLU A 196 6.04 -14.17 -27.77
C GLU A 196 7.01 -13.03 -28.14
N ILE A 197 8.26 -13.11 -27.68
CA ILE A 197 9.29 -12.09 -27.98
C ILE A 197 9.68 -12.14 -29.46
N GLU A 198 9.86 -13.34 -30.02
CA GLU A 198 10.16 -13.53 -31.44
C GLU A 198 9.03 -13.01 -32.33
N GLU A 199 7.78 -13.25 -31.95
CA GLU A 199 6.62 -12.77 -32.71
C GLU A 199 6.50 -11.25 -32.61
N ALA A 200 6.72 -10.66 -31.43
CA ALA A 200 6.76 -9.20 -31.26
C ALA A 200 7.86 -8.58 -32.15
N ALA A 201 9.06 -9.14 -32.13
CA ALA A 201 10.17 -8.69 -32.98
C ALA A 201 9.84 -8.82 -34.50
N ARG A 202 9.21 -9.93 -34.90
CA ARG A 202 8.76 -10.13 -36.29
C ARG A 202 7.75 -9.07 -36.73
N LEU A 203 6.76 -8.75 -35.89
CA LEU A 203 5.74 -7.74 -36.17
C LEU A 203 6.36 -6.33 -36.27
N ILE A 204 7.27 -5.98 -35.39
CA ILE A 204 8.01 -4.70 -35.42
C ILE A 204 8.80 -4.59 -36.71
N ASN A 205 9.58 -5.62 -37.07
CA ASN A 205 10.43 -5.64 -38.28
C ASN A 205 9.64 -5.58 -39.61
N GLN A 206 8.39 -6.05 -39.62
CA GLN A 206 7.51 -6.00 -40.80
C GLN A 206 6.70 -4.71 -40.88
N SER A 207 6.69 -3.90 -39.82
CA SER A 207 5.93 -2.67 -39.77
C SER A 207 6.53 -1.61 -40.70
N ARG A 208 5.67 -0.87 -41.47
CA ARG A 208 6.10 0.21 -42.34
C ARG A 208 6.21 1.55 -41.65
N LYS A 209 5.46 1.74 -40.55
CA LYS A 209 5.40 2.98 -39.78
C LYS A 209 5.19 2.64 -38.31
N PRO A 210 6.19 2.03 -37.66
CA PRO A 210 6.07 1.69 -36.26
C PRO A 210 6.05 2.97 -35.41
N PHE A 211 5.34 2.89 -34.27
CA PHE A 211 5.29 3.93 -33.25
C PHE A 211 5.19 3.27 -31.89
N ILE A 212 5.99 3.71 -30.93
CA ILE A 212 5.93 3.21 -29.55
C ILE A 212 5.12 4.21 -28.72
N LEU A 213 4.07 3.74 -28.04
CA LEU A 213 3.39 4.47 -26.99
C LEU A 213 3.88 3.91 -25.66
N ALA A 214 4.71 4.68 -24.95
CA ALA A 214 5.28 4.32 -23.66
C ALA A 214 4.43 4.87 -22.52
N GLY A 215 4.09 4.05 -21.56
CA GLY A 215 3.33 4.44 -20.35
C GLY A 215 4.14 4.28 -19.08
N GLN A 216 3.49 4.51 -17.95
CA GLN A 216 4.08 4.44 -16.59
C GLN A 216 4.75 3.09 -16.29
N GLY A 217 4.35 2.01 -16.95
CA GLY A 217 4.96 0.69 -16.78
C GLY A 217 6.46 0.66 -17.06
N VAL A 218 6.95 1.47 -17.99
CA VAL A 218 8.39 1.59 -18.29
C VAL A 218 9.15 2.14 -17.09
N VAL A 219 8.62 3.20 -16.45
CA VAL A 219 9.21 3.80 -15.25
C VAL A 219 9.14 2.85 -14.06
N ILE A 220 7.99 2.19 -13.84
CA ILE A 220 7.81 1.23 -12.73
C ILE A 220 8.76 0.04 -12.84
N SER A 221 9.04 -0.41 -14.06
CA SER A 221 9.95 -1.55 -14.32
C SER A 221 11.41 -1.15 -14.46
N HIS A 222 11.73 0.16 -14.39
CA HIS A 222 13.09 0.70 -14.63
C HIS A 222 13.65 0.31 -15.99
N ALA A 223 12.78 0.27 -17.03
CA ALA A 223 13.13 -0.16 -18.38
C ALA A 223 13.35 1.01 -19.36
N GLU A 224 13.64 2.22 -18.87
CA GLU A 224 13.84 3.42 -19.69
C GLU A 224 15.05 3.25 -20.62
N LYS A 225 16.09 2.58 -20.16
CA LYS A 225 17.29 2.32 -20.95
C LYS A 225 17.00 1.37 -22.11
N GLU A 226 16.34 0.26 -21.82
CA GLU A 226 15.94 -0.75 -22.80
C GLU A 226 14.98 -0.18 -23.85
N LEU A 227 14.04 0.68 -23.43
CA LEU A 227 13.16 1.42 -24.34
C LEU A 227 13.94 2.33 -25.27
N SER A 228 14.89 3.11 -24.75
CA SER A 228 15.73 4.01 -25.55
C SER A 228 16.58 3.23 -26.56
N GLU A 229 17.21 2.15 -26.11
CA GLU A 229 18.03 1.28 -26.99
C GLU A 229 17.18 0.65 -28.12
N LEU A 230 15.95 0.21 -27.82
CA LEU A 230 15.04 -0.32 -28.84
C LEU A 230 14.64 0.75 -29.83
N ALA A 231 14.25 1.93 -29.36
CA ALA A 231 13.80 3.04 -30.20
C ALA A 231 14.90 3.52 -31.15
N GLU A 232 16.11 3.71 -30.63
CA GLU A 232 17.28 4.13 -31.41
C GLU A 232 17.70 3.06 -32.44
N LYS A 233 17.79 1.78 -32.00
CA LYS A 233 18.20 0.68 -32.87
C LYS A 233 17.23 0.42 -34.02
N ALA A 234 15.96 0.57 -33.80
CA ALA A 234 14.89 0.32 -34.78
C ALA A 234 14.40 1.59 -35.50
N ASP A 235 14.93 2.76 -35.14
CA ASP A 235 14.52 4.09 -35.69
C ASP A 235 13.00 4.30 -35.54
N ILE A 236 12.46 4.04 -34.31
CA ILE A 236 11.03 4.12 -34.03
C ILE A 236 10.75 5.35 -33.16
N PRO A 237 9.84 6.25 -33.55
CA PRO A 237 9.44 7.36 -32.71
C PRO A 237 8.67 6.87 -31.47
N VAL A 238 8.93 7.51 -30.33
CA VAL A 238 8.30 7.22 -29.04
C VAL A 238 7.45 8.40 -28.61
N GLY A 239 6.22 8.12 -28.15
CA GLY A 239 5.34 9.05 -27.45
C GLY A 239 5.02 8.54 -26.04
N CYS A 240 4.75 9.47 -25.10
CA CYS A 240 4.39 9.21 -23.70
C CYS A 240 3.00 9.79 -23.39
#